data_444b12195e25925fdcf8e8d9cfc364e0
#
_entry.id   444b12195e25925fdcf8e8d9cfc364e0
#
_cell.length_a   1.000
_cell.length_b   1.000
_cell.length_c   1.000
_cell.angle_alpha   90.00
_cell.angle_beta   90.00
_cell.angle_gamma   90.00
#
_symmetry.space_group_name_H-M   'P 1'
#
loop_
_entity.id
_entity.type
_entity.pdbx_description
1 polymer ?
#
loop_
_entity_poly.entity_id
_entity_poly.type
_entity_poly.pdbx_seq_one_letter_code
_entity_poly.pdbx_strand_id
1 'polypeptide(L)'
;TIHGRALVRSGLLVTAVCTDCHGDHNIQKHSHPDSTIGRNHVVETCGKCHAGVAAVFRESIHGRKLAEGSALAPVCTTCHSAHRIARTDAQGYQLHIVRECGDCHGEYLATYRDTYHGKITSLGYTKVARCSDCHSRRK
;
A
#
# COMPACT_ATOMS: atom_id res chain seq x y z
N THR A 1 9.37 8.91 4.91
CA THR A 1 9.23 7.61 4.25
C THR A 1 10.36 6.66 4.63
N ILE A 2 10.18 5.36 4.43
CA ILE A 2 11.27 4.39 4.55
C ILE A 2 12.37 4.68 3.50
N HIS A 3 12.01 5.08 2.30
CA HIS A 3 12.94 5.46 1.23
C HIS A 3 13.90 6.57 1.70
N GLY A 4 13.37 7.71 2.16
CA GLY A 4 14.22 8.81 2.63
C GLY A 4 15.08 8.44 3.84
N ARG A 5 14.60 7.56 4.73
CA ARG A 5 15.43 7.06 5.85
C ARG A 5 16.56 6.17 5.37
N ALA A 6 16.31 5.32 4.38
CA ALA A 6 17.32 4.45 3.80
C ALA A 6 18.42 5.27 3.09
N LEU A 7 18.04 6.34 2.39
CA LEU A 7 19.00 7.27 1.80
C LEU A 7 19.86 7.98 2.87
N VAL A 8 19.19 8.69 3.78
CA VAL A 8 19.88 9.61 4.70
C VAL A 8 20.65 8.88 5.80
N ARG A 9 20.11 7.77 6.33
CA ARG A 9 20.72 7.05 7.46
C ARG A 9 21.61 5.89 7.04
N SER A 10 21.33 5.27 5.90
CA SER A 10 22.04 4.08 5.44
C SER A 10 22.85 4.29 4.17
N GLY A 11 22.84 5.50 3.60
CA GLY A 11 23.57 5.82 2.36
C GLY A 11 23.10 5.03 1.14
N LEU A 12 21.89 4.50 1.15
CA LEU A 12 21.40 3.61 0.10
C LEU A 12 20.91 4.45 -1.09
N LEU A 13 21.78 4.68 -2.08
CA LEU A 13 21.54 5.57 -3.22
C LEU A 13 20.46 5.08 -4.20
N VAL A 14 20.08 3.80 -4.14
CA VAL A 14 19.02 3.23 -5.00
C VAL A 14 17.61 3.45 -4.47
N THR A 15 17.46 4.18 -3.37
CA THR A 15 16.14 4.47 -2.80
C THR A 15 15.49 5.65 -3.50
N ALA A 16 14.15 5.60 -3.62
CA ALA A 16 13.38 6.65 -4.24
C ALA A 16 13.54 8.00 -3.50
N VAL A 17 13.76 9.07 -4.25
CA VAL A 17 13.73 10.45 -3.82
C VAL A 17 12.46 11.17 -4.28
N CYS A 18 12.30 12.43 -3.96
CA CYS A 18 11.06 13.16 -4.26
C CYS A 18 10.74 13.16 -5.76
N THR A 19 11.74 13.36 -6.60
CA THR A 19 11.57 13.46 -8.06
C THR A 19 11.21 12.14 -8.72
N ASP A 20 11.56 10.99 -8.15
CA ASP A 20 11.20 9.69 -8.70
C ASP A 20 9.68 9.45 -8.66
N CYS A 21 9.01 10.07 -7.71
CA CYS A 21 7.56 10.01 -7.58
C CYS A 21 6.86 11.20 -8.22
N HIS A 22 7.37 12.41 -8.02
CA HIS A 22 6.68 13.66 -8.39
C HIS A 22 7.10 14.22 -9.74
N GLY A 23 8.18 13.71 -10.35
CA GLY A 23 8.86 14.39 -11.47
C GLY A 23 9.69 15.59 -10.98
N ASP A 24 10.30 16.28 -11.90
CA ASP A 24 11.25 17.39 -11.62
C ASP A 24 10.77 18.76 -12.16
N HIS A 25 10.30 18.83 -13.41
CA HIS A 25 9.93 20.10 -14.05
C HIS A 25 8.42 20.33 -14.15
N ASN A 26 7.59 19.31 -14.05
CA ASN A 26 6.13 19.38 -14.19
C ASN A 26 5.43 18.66 -13.03
N ILE A 27 5.68 19.15 -11.82
CA ILE A 27 5.07 18.57 -10.62
C ILE A 27 3.59 18.95 -10.57
N GLN A 28 2.71 17.96 -10.73
CA GLN A 28 1.27 18.13 -10.72
C GLN A 28 0.65 17.70 -9.38
N LYS A 29 -0.49 18.32 -9.04
CA LYS A 29 -1.31 17.85 -7.93
C LYS A 29 -1.79 16.42 -8.19
N HIS A 30 -1.93 15.61 -7.15
CA HIS A 30 -2.39 14.20 -7.28
C HIS A 30 -3.74 14.06 -7.98
N SER A 31 -4.58 15.11 -7.98
CA SER A 31 -5.87 15.14 -8.67
C SER A 31 -5.79 15.48 -10.17
N HIS A 32 -4.62 15.92 -10.65
CA HIS A 32 -4.43 16.22 -12.07
C HIS A 32 -4.35 14.92 -12.89
N PRO A 33 -5.00 14.83 -14.05
CA PRO A 33 -5.01 13.58 -14.83
C PRO A 33 -3.62 13.08 -15.22
N ASP A 34 -2.68 13.98 -15.51
CA ASP A 34 -1.31 13.62 -15.91
C ASP A 34 -0.33 13.51 -14.73
N SER A 35 -0.82 13.58 -13.49
CA SER A 35 0.06 13.49 -12.32
C SER A 35 0.62 12.08 -12.16
N THR A 36 1.94 11.96 -12.07
CA THR A 36 2.63 10.68 -11.83
C THR A 36 2.25 10.03 -10.49
N ILE A 37 1.78 10.83 -9.53
CA ILE A 37 1.28 10.38 -8.23
C ILE A 37 -0.24 10.30 -8.18
N GLY A 38 -0.90 10.61 -9.30
CA GLY A 38 -2.34 10.49 -9.44
C GLY A 38 -2.80 9.03 -9.41
N ARG A 39 -4.06 8.84 -9.07
CA ARG A 39 -4.67 7.51 -8.92
C ARG A 39 -4.41 6.59 -10.12
N ASN A 40 -4.45 7.14 -11.33
CA ASN A 40 -4.31 6.36 -12.58
C ASN A 40 -2.85 6.00 -12.90
N HIS A 41 -1.88 6.69 -12.30
CA HIS A 41 -0.46 6.56 -12.61
C HIS A 41 0.40 6.03 -11.46
N VAL A 42 -0.11 6.07 -10.23
CA VAL A 42 0.67 5.71 -9.05
C VAL A 42 1.16 4.26 -9.06
N VAL A 43 0.42 3.34 -9.70
CA VAL A 43 0.83 1.93 -9.84
C VAL A 43 2.06 1.80 -10.73
N GLU A 44 2.10 2.55 -11.84
CA GLU A 44 3.25 2.61 -12.75
C GLU A 44 4.43 3.28 -12.06
N THR A 45 4.19 4.38 -11.36
CA THR A 45 5.24 5.12 -10.63
C THR A 45 5.92 4.24 -9.58
N CYS A 46 5.15 3.55 -8.74
CA CYS A 46 5.70 2.59 -7.79
C CYS A 46 6.35 1.40 -8.49
N GLY A 47 5.75 0.94 -9.58
CA GLY A 47 6.17 -0.21 -10.38
C GLY A 47 7.52 -0.05 -11.04
N LYS A 48 8.05 1.17 -11.23
CA LYS A 48 9.40 1.42 -11.76
C LYS A 48 10.48 0.69 -10.95
N CYS A 49 10.29 0.61 -9.63
CA CYS A 49 11.20 -0.11 -8.73
C CYS A 49 10.56 -1.37 -8.15
N HIS A 50 9.25 -1.37 -7.92
CA HIS A 50 8.48 -2.46 -7.33
C HIS A 50 7.73 -3.28 -8.40
N ALA A 51 8.41 -3.64 -9.50
CA ALA A 51 7.79 -4.27 -10.68
C ALA A 51 7.02 -5.56 -10.34
N GLY A 52 7.59 -6.44 -9.53
CA GLY A 52 6.92 -7.69 -9.11
C GLY A 52 5.66 -7.44 -8.28
N VAL A 53 5.70 -6.46 -7.37
CA VAL A 53 4.52 -6.09 -6.57
C VAL A 53 3.44 -5.47 -7.46
N ALA A 54 3.82 -4.61 -8.40
CA ALA A 54 2.88 -3.99 -9.35
C ALA A 54 2.21 -5.05 -10.25
N ALA A 55 2.95 -6.07 -10.69
CA ALA A 55 2.39 -7.18 -11.46
C ALA A 55 1.33 -7.95 -10.64
N VAL A 56 1.66 -8.36 -9.42
CA VAL A 56 0.72 -9.04 -8.51
C VAL A 56 -0.50 -8.17 -8.20
N PHE A 57 -0.30 -6.87 -8.01
CA PHE A 57 -1.41 -5.94 -7.78
C PHE A 57 -2.37 -5.90 -8.96
N ARG A 58 -1.87 -5.79 -10.20
CA ARG A 58 -2.71 -5.75 -11.41
C ARG A 58 -3.57 -7.01 -11.57
N GLU A 59 -3.06 -8.18 -11.16
CA GLU A 59 -3.80 -9.45 -11.18
C GLU A 59 -4.81 -9.57 -10.02
N SER A 60 -4.69 -8.76 -8.99
CA SER A 60 -5.60 -8.78 -7.85
C SER A 60 -6.99 -8.25 -8.21
N ILE A 61 -7.98 -8.54 -7.35
CA ILE A 61 -9.32 -7.97 -7.52
C ILE A 61 -9.29 -6.43 -7.51
N HIS A 62 -8.44 -5.84 -6.67
CA HIS A 62 -8.29 -4.38 -6.59
C HIS A 62 -7.70 -3.80 -7.87
N GLY A 63 -6.66 -4.43 -8.42
CA GLY A 63 -6.04 -3.99 -9.68
C GLY A 63 -6.98 -4.14 -10.88
N ARG A 64 -7.73 -5.24 -10.96
CA ARG A 64 -8.76 -5.42 -12.00
C ARG A 64 -9.85 -4.36 -11.90
N LYS A 65 -10.36 -4.09 -10.69
CA LYS A 65 -11.36 -3.04 -10.48
C LYS A 65 -10.84 -1.64 -10.79
N LEU A 66 -9.57 -1.38 -10.53
CA LEU A 66 -8.92 -0.14 -10.94
C LEU A 66 -8.87 -0.02 -12.47
N ALA A 67 -8.48 -1.09 -13.17
CA ALA A 67 -8.43 -1.13 -14.64
C ALA A 67 -9.82 -0.97 -15.29
N GLU A 68 -10.89 -1.43 -14.61
CA GLU A 68 -12.28 -1.21 -15.01
C GLU A 68 -12.76 0.23 -14.72
N GLY A 69 -11.92 1.11 -14.19
CA GLY A 69 -12.25 2.51 -13.89
C GLY A 69 -12.99 2.72 -12.57
N SER A 70 -13.04 1.73 -11.68
CA SER A 70 -13.72 1.90 -10.39
C SER A 70 -13.02 2.95 -9.52
N ALA A 71 -13.75 4.01 -9.15
CA ALA A 71 -13.26 5.06 -8.26
C ALA A 71 -13.00 4.56 -6.83
N LEU A 72 -13.61 3.45 -6.41
CA LEU A 72 -13.49 2.88 -5.07
C LEU A 72 -12.33 1.88 -4.95
N ALA A 73 -11.76 1.39 -6.06
CA ALA A 73 -10.65 0.43 -5.98
C ALA A 73 -9.43 1.08 -5.31
N PRO A 74 -8.80 0.49 -4.30
CA PRO A 74 -7.61 1.07 -3.69
C PRO A 74 -6.42 1.03 -4.65
N VAL A 75 -5.46 1.94 -4.42
CA VAL A 75 -4.16 1.97 -5.10
C VAL A 75 -3.03 1.84 -4.06
N CYS A 76 -1.79 1.81 -4.50
CA CYS A 76 -0.64 1.60 -3.61
C CYS A 76 -0.66 2.55 -2.39
N THR A 77 -0.93 3.83 -2.61
CA THR A 77 -0.94 4.85 -1.56
C THR A 77 -2.14 4.77 -0.62
N THR A 78 -3.20 4.08 -0.99
CA THR A 78 -4.36 3.84 -0.12
C THR A 78 -3.96 2.96 1.08
N CYS A 79 -3.13 1.95 0.86
CA CYS A 79 -2.68 1.03 1.91
C CYS A 79 -1.33 1.43 2.53
N HIS A 80 -0.44 2.05 1.74
CA HIS A 80 0.92 2.36 2.17
C HIS A 80 1.12 3.82 2.54
N SER A 81 0.08 4.66 2.39
CA SER A 81 0.19 6.11 2.43
C SER A 81 1.17 6.67 1.39
N ALA A 82 1.38 8.00 1.35
CA ALA A 82 2.33 8.62 0.41
C ALA A 82 3.66 8.97 1.10
N HIS A 83 3.60 9.84 2.11
CA HIS A 83 4.80 10.34 2.79
C HIS A 83 5.14 9.61 4.10
N ARG A 84 4.32 8.66 4.52
CA ARG A 84 4.52 7.83 5.72
C ARG A 84 4.75 6.36 5.40
N ILE A 85 5.22 6.07 4.19
CA ILE A 85 5.51 4.70 3.76
C ILE A 85 6.42 4.03 4.80
N ALA A 86 5.96 2.91 5.34
CA ALA A 86 6.65 2.12 6.34
C ALA A 86 7.02 0.74 5.79
N ARG A 87 7.93 0.05 6.46
CA ARG A 87 8.22 -1.36 6.16
C ARG A 87 6.99 -2.22 6.46
N THR A 88 6.67 -3.15 5.58
CA THR A 88 5.51 -4.04 5.72
C THR A 88 5.68 -5.07 6.83
N ASP A 89 6.93 -5.35 7.25
CA ASP A 89 7.27 -6.22 8.37
C ASP A 89 7.27 -5.48 9.73
N ALA A 90 7.15 -4.16 9.73
CA ALA A 90 7.07 -3.39 10.97
C ALA A 90 5.74 -3.65 11.68
N GLN A 91 5.80 -3.91 12.98
CA GLN A 91 4.62 -4.19 13.82
C GLN A 91 3.54 -3.11 13.68
N GLY A 92 3.94 -1.83 13.72
CA GLY A 92 3.01 -0.71 13.57
C GLY A 92 2.27 -0.73 12.22
N TYR A 93 2.97 -1.07 11.13
CA TYR A 93 2.33 -1.23 9.82
C TYR A 93 1.37 -2.43 9.81
N GLN A 94 1.78 -3.55 10.40
CA GLN A 94 0.98 -4.77 10.42
C GLN A 94 -0.34 -4.61 11.20
N LEU A 95 -0.33 -3.81 12.25
CA LEU A 95 -1.55 -3.45 12.99
C LEU A 95 -2.39 -2.41 12.24
N HIS A 96 -1.73 -1.46 11.57
CA HIS A 96 -2.38 -0.40 10.82
C HIS A 96 -3.15 -0.96 9.61
N ILE A 97 -2.53 -1.86 8.82
CA ILE A 97 -3.12 -2.37 7.59
C ILE A 97 -4.44 -3.12 7.80
N VAL A 98 -4.63 -3.76 8.95
CA VAL A 98 -5.91 -4.41 9.28
C VAL A 98 -7.04 -3.39 9.37
N ARG A 99 -6.77 -2.19 9.90
CA ARG A 99 -7.75 -1.08 9.95
C ARG A 99 -8.01 -0.52 8.55
N GLU A 100 -6.97 -0.28 7.76
CA GLU A 100 -7.09 0.20 6.37
C GLU A 100 -7.97 -0.72 5.52
N CYS A 101 -7.84 -2.04 5.68
CA CYS A 101 -8.76 -2.99 5.04
C CYS A 101 -10.21 -2.75 5.47
N GLY A 102 -10.41 -2.52 6.76
CA GLY A 102 -11.72 -2.30 7.35
C GLY A 102 -12.42 -1.00 6.96
N ASP A 103 -11.68 0.02 6.52
CA ASP A 103 -12.25 1.29 6.07
C ASP A 103 -13.19 1.11 4.87
N CYS A 104 -12.94 0.09 4.04
CA CYS A 104 -13.80 -0.30 2.94
C CYS A 104 -14.56 -1.61 3.22
N HIS A 105 -13.98 -2.50 4.01
CA HIS A 105 -14.49 -3.84 4.31
C HIS A 105 -14.94 -3.96 5.79
N GLY A 106 -15.75 -3.02 6.26
CA GLY A 106 -16.13 -2.88 7.66
C GLY A 106 -16.80 -4.11 8.27
N GLU A 107 -17.71 -4.76 7.53
CA GLU A 107 -18.38 -5.98 7.99
C GLU A 107 -17.40 -7.15 8.16
N TYR A 108 -16.46 -7.30 7.22
CA TYR A 108 -15.41 -8.31 7.31
C TYR A 108 -14.42 -8.01 8.43
N LEU A 109 -14.11 -6.73 8.69
CA LEU A 109 -13.29 -6.35 9.84
C LEU A 109 -14.00 -6.71 11.16
N ALA A 110 -15.31 -6.46 11.28
CA ALA A 110 -16.07 -6.83 12.46
C ALA A 110 -16.01 -8.34 12.69
N THR A 111 -16.31 -9.14 11.66
CA THR A 111 -16.22 -10.61 11.72
C THR A 111 -14.80 -11.07 12.08
N TYR A 112 -13.76 -10.47 11.48
CA TYR A 112 -12.36 -10.80 11.82
C TYR A 112 -12.05 -10.55 13.28
N ARG A 113 -12.50 -9.42 13.85
CA ARG A 113 -12.27 -9.07 15.26
C ARG A 113 -12.87 -10.08 16.26
N ASP A 114 -13.93 -10.78 15.87
CA ASP A 114 -14.53 -11.82 16.69
C ASP A 114 -13.77 -13.16 16.64
N THR A 115 -12.89 -13.32 15.66
CA THR A 115 -12.03 -14.50 15.58
C THR A 115 -10.90 -14.49 16.61
N TYR A 116 -10.30 -15.66 16.86
CA TYR A 116 -9.08 -15.77 17.67
C TYR A 116 -7.96 -14.84 17.13
N HIS A 117 -7.72 -14.85 15.80
CA HIS A 117 -6.69 -14.02 15.17
C HIS A 117 -6.95 -12.52 15.39
N GLY A 118 -8.17 -12.08 15.22
CA GLY A 118 -8.55 -10.68 15.42
C GLY A 118 -8.43 -10.22 16.86
N LYS A 119 -8.83 -11.06 17.82
CA LYS A 119 -8.69 -10.77 19.25
C LYS A 119 -7.22 -10.61 19.64
N ILE A 120 -6.36 -11.52 19.21
CA ILE A 120 -4.92 -11.46 19.48
C ILE A 120 -4.27 -10.25 18.78
N THR A 121 -4.66 -9.93 17.55
CA THR A 121 -4.20 -8.73 16.85
C THR A 121 -4.63 -7.45 17.56
N SER A 122 -5.84 -7.42 18.14
CA SER A 122 -6.32 -6.26 18.90
C SER A 122 -5.50 -6.00 20.17
N LEU A 123 -4.86 -7.03 20.73
CA LEU A 123 -3.90 -6.92 21.82
C LEU A 123 -2.48 -6.52 21.38
N GLY A 124 -2.28 -6.25 20.08
CA GLY A 124 -1.01 -5.78 19.52
C GLY A 124 -0.07 -6.88 19.02
N TYR A 125 -0.47 -8.15 19.06
CA TYR A 125 0.37 -9.24 18.59
C TYR A 125 0.17 -9.46 17.08
N THR A 126 1.27 -9.45 16.31
CA THR A 126 1.23 -9.43 14.84
C THR A 126 1.67 -10.73 14.16
N LYS A 127 2.07 -11.75 14.94
CA LYS A 127 2.46 -13.07 14.39
C LYS A 127 1.27 -14.03 14.32
N VAL A 128 0.10 -13.51 13.97
CA VAL A 128 -1.13 -14.27 13.69
C VAL A 128 -1.67 -13.89 12.31
N ALA A 129 -2.56 -14.71 11.77
CA ALA A 129 -3.13 -14.46 10.44
C ALA A 129 -3.92 -13.15 10.42
N ARG A 130 -3.66 -12.33 9.42
CA ARG A 130 -4.36 -11.09 9.07
C ARG A 130 -5.10 -11.27 7.76
N CYS A 131 -5.89 -10.30 7.36
CA CYS A 131 -6.68 -10.35 6.13
C CYS A 131 -5.82 -10.76 4.91
N SER A 132 -4.64 -10.13 4.75
CA SER A 132 -3.73 -10.39 3.63
C SER A 132 -3.09 -11.78 3.64
N ASP A 133 -3.00 -12.44 4.79
CA ASP A 133 -2.36 -13.76 4.86
C ASP A 133 -3.26 -14.85 4.26
N CYS A 134 -4.58 -14.62 4.26
CA CYS A 134 -5.56 -15.50 3.62
C CYS A 134 -5.98 -15.02 2.23
N HIS A 135 -6.07 -13.71 2.02
CA HIS A 135 -6.61 -13.10 0.79
C HIS A 135 -5.54 -12.69 -0.23
N SER A 136 -4.27 -12.58 0.15
CA SER A 136 -3.20 -12.40 -0.82
C SER A 136 -2.83 -13.77 -1.40
N ARG A 137 -3.29 -14.05 -2.59
CA ARG A 137 -2.79 -15.21 -3.33
C ARG A 137 -1.35 -14.97 -3.74
N ARG A 138 -0.43 -15.49 -2.95
CA ARG A 138 0.84 -15.93 -3.50
C ARG A 138 0.62 -17.32 -4.08
N LYS A 139 0.50 -17.41 -5.40
CA LYS A 139 0.83 -18.63 -6.10
C LYS A 139 2.33 -18.69 -6.28
#